data_6d827c36ef3d3f5471762a1a7c17eaf6
#
_entry.id   6d827c36ef3d3f5471762a1a7c17eaf6
#
_cell.length_a   1.000
_cell.length_b   1.000
_cell.length_c   1.000
_cell.angle_alpha   90.00
_cell.angle_beta   90.00
_cell.angle_gamma   90.00
#
_symmetry.space_group_name_H-M   'P 1'
#
loop_
_entity.id
_entity.type
_entity.pdbx_description
1 polymer ?
#
loop_
_entity_poly.entity_id
_entity_poly.type
_entity_poly.pdbx_seq_one_letter_code
_entity_poly.pdbx_strand_id
1 'polypeptide(L)'
;EDLQNALKSAIKPCSYYLFPRSLVKHIFAIYLDGLVSDLDYRSSTSEIKNKKLHYKNHLSRVLFWFKKLFGLDAFIEFNITYHPEKELAEASKLNEINFITLHKECLMTEESAKLWMTTLKERHLKFHIDKIGVYNNVSRDAILKSGLCDHSRIIVTGCSRMDLSHNLRLQRKNPIKSKLVYFMIQNTAGIGPKQQREDNSTE
;
A
#
# COMPACT_ATOMS: atom_id res chain seq x y z
N GLU A 1 -9.09 -4.05 10.99
CA GLU A 1 -9.20 -4.96 12.15
C GLU A 1 -7.82 -5.40 12.63
N ASP A 2 -6.96 -6.01 11.78
CA ASP A 2 -5.63 -6.52 12.18
C ASP A 2 -4.71 -5.45 12.75
N LEU A 3 -4.63 -4.28 12.11
CA LEU A 3 -3.85 -3.14 12.61
C LEU A 3 -4.43 -2.60 13.93
N GLN A 4 -5.76 -2.54 14.05
CA GLN A 4 -6.40 -2.09 15.30
C GLN A 4 -6.06 -3.01 16.47
N ASN A 5 -6.04 -4.32 16.24
CA ASN A 5 -5.66 -5.29 17.25
C ASN A 5 -4.18 -5.18 17.62
N ALA A 6 -3.31 -5.01 16.62
CA ALA A 6 -1.88 -4.79 16.83
C ALA A 6 -1.62 -3.50 17.63
N LEU A 7 -2.32 -2.41 17.32
CA LEU A 7 -2.18 -1.13 18.03
C LEU A 7 -2.69 -1.21 19.47
N LYS A 8 -3.77 -1.96 19.74
CA LYS A 8 -4.28 -2.18 21.10
C LYS A 8 -3.32 -3.00 21.96
N SER A 9 -2.57 -3.92 21.36
CA SER A 9 -1.59 -4.76 22.05
C SER A 9 -0.18 -4.16 22.07
N ALA A 10 0.02 -2.97 21.51
CA ALA A 10 1.31 -2.31 21.48
C ALA A 10 1.80 -1.96 22.91
N ILE A 11 3.11 -2.11 23.15
CA ILE A 11 3.75 -1.81 24.43
C ILE A 11 3.57 -0.33 24.80
N LYS A 12 3.53 0.56 23.79
CA LYS A 12 3.24 1.98 23.98
C LYS A 12 1.84 2.26 23.44
N PRO A 13 0.94 2.83 24.25
CA PRO A 13 -0.38 3.20 23.79
C PRO A 13 -0.27 4.24 22.68
N CYS A 14 -1.00 4.03 21.59
CA CYS A 14 -1.12 5.00 20.51
C CYS A 14 -2.60 5.26 20.23
N SER A 15 -2.94 6.51 20.06
CA SER A 15 -4.24 6.89 19.53
C SER A 15 -4.22 6.75 18.00
N TYR A 16 -5.30 6.25 17.42
CA TYR A 16 -5.40 6.16 15.97
C TYR A 16 -6.77 6.64 15.48
N TYR A 17 -6.77 7.19 14.28
CA TYR A 17 -7.96 7.61 13.57
C TYR A 17 -8.03 6.87 12.25
N LEU A 18 -9.22 6.37 11.92
CA LEU A 18 -9.45 5.78 10.60
C LEU A 18 -9.80 6.91 9.63
N PHE A 19 -8.87 7.20 8.74
CA PHE A 19 -9.10 8.18 7.69
C PHE A 19 -9.90 7.52 6.55
N PRO A 20 -11.10 7.99 6.21
CA PRO A 20 -11.89 7.37 5.16
C PRO A 20 -11.18 7.48 3.81
N ARG A 21 -10.83 6.35 3.20
CA ARG A 21 -10.19 6.33 1.88
C ARG A 21 -11.07 7.02 0.82
N SER A 22 -12.38 6.96 0.97
CA SER A 22 -13.32 7.66 0.12
C SER A 22 -13.08 9.17 0.11
N LEU A 23 -12.69 9.77 1.24
CA LEU A 23 -12.38 11.19 1.33
C LEU A 23 -11.13 11.53 0.50
N VAL A 24 -10.06 10.74 0.63
CA VAL A 24 -8.83 10.94 -0.17
C VAL A 24 -9.13 10.82 -1.65
N LYS A 25 -9.92 9.81 -2.04
CA LYS A 25 -10.34 9.63 -3.44
C LYS A 25 -11.22 10.78 -3.94
N HIS A 26 -12.09 11.29 -3.09
CA HIS A 26 -12.97 12.41 -3.46
C HIS A 26 -12.16 13.69 -3.68
N ILE A 27 -11.25 14.00 -2.77
CA ILE A 27 -10.35 15.15 -2.92
C ILE A 27 -9.48 14.98 -4.17
N PHE A 28 -8.93 13.80 -4.39
CA PHE A 28 -8.16 13.46 -5.58
C PHE A 28 -8.97 13.70 -6.86
N ALA A 29 -10.23 13.26 -6.89
CA ALA A 29 -11.13 13.43 -8.04
C ALA A 29 -11.40 14.92 -8.37
N ILE A 30 -11.51 15.77 -7.35
CA ILE A 30 -11.71 17.22 -7.54
C ILE A 30 -10.53 17.85 -8.29
N TYR A 31 -9.29 17.46 -7.94
CA TYR A 31 -8.09 18.04 -8.54
C TYR A 31 -7.66 17.40 -9.85
N LEU A 32 -7.97 16.11 -10.02
CA LEU A 32 -7.50 15.30 -11.14
C LEU A 32 -8.64 14.76 -12.01
N ASP A 33 -9.79 15.41 -11.96
CA ASP A 33 -10.99 15.17 -12.79
C ASP A 33 -11.56 13.74 -12.69
N GLY A 34 -11.27 13.02 -11.61
CA GLY A 34 -11.86 11.72 -11.28
C GLY A 34 -11.62 10.56 -12.22
N LEU A 35 -11.15 10.83 -13.43
CA LEU A 35 -11.04 9.90 -14.54
C LEU A 35 -9.60 9.70 -15.02
N VAL A 36 -8.63 10.15 -14.23
CA VAL A 36 -7.21 10.02 -14.62
C VAL A 36 -6.83 8.54 -14.61
N SER A 37 -6.56 8.03 -15.80
CA SER A 37 -6.01 6.68 -15.96
C SER A 37 -4.60 6.62 -15.36
N ASP A 38 -4.12 5.41 -15.14
CA ASP A 38 -2.75 5.19 -14.69
C ASP A 38 -1.72 5.85 -15.63
N LEU A 39 -1.99 5.84 -16.92
CA LEU A 39 -1.13 6.45 -17.95
C LEU A 39 -1.18 7.97 -17.88
N ASP A 40 -2.37 8.55 -17.75
CA ASP A 40 -2.54 10.01 -17.67
C ASP A 40 -1.89 10.56 -16.41
N TYR A 41 -2.05 9.86 -15.26
CA TYR A 41 -1.40 10.26 -14.02
C TYR A 41 0.14 10.27 -14.13
N ARG A 42 0.71 9.36 -14.93
CA ARG A 42 2.17 9.31 -15.18
C ARG A 42 2.62 10.35 -16.18
N SER A 43 1.69 10.94 -16.91
CA SER A 43 2.01 11.97 -17.88
C SER A 43 2.84 13.10 -17.24
N SER A 44 3.84 13.55 -17.98
CA SER A 44 4.71 14.63 -17.58
C SER A 44 4.27 15.99 -18.18
N THR A 45 3.07 16.06 -18.73
CA THR A 45 2.52 17.33 -19.26
C THR A 45 2.47 18.40 -18.16
N SER A 46 2.63 19.64 -18.53
CA SER A 46 2.58 20.76 -17.59
C SER A 46 1.24 20.84 -16.86
N GLU A 47 0.16 20.52 -17.55
CA GLU A 47 -1.20 20.51 -16.98
C GLU A 47 -1.32 19.50 -15.83
N ILE A 48 -0.94 18.24 -16.08
CA ILE A 48 -1.02 17.18 -15.05
C ILE A 48 -0.07 17.47 -13.89
N LYS A 49 1.14 17.99 -14.17
CA LYS A 49 2.06 18.43 -13.11
C LYS A 49 1.45 19.50 -12.22
N ASN A 50 0.79 20.50 -12.81
CA ASN A 50 0.13 21.57 -12.07
C ASN A 50 -1.04 21.03 -11.23
N LYS A 51 -1.89 20.17 -11.79
CA LYS A 51 -2.99 19.52 -11.06
C LYS A 51 -2.46 18.74 -9.83
N LYS A 52 -1.41 17.95 -10.00
CA LYS A 52 -0.74 17.24 -8.89
C LYS A 52 -0.16 18.19 -7.84
N LEU A 53 0.44 19.28 -8.27
CA LEU A 53 0.99 20.28 -7.36
C LEU A 53 -0.12 20.93 -6.52
N HIS A 54 -1.23 21.31 -7.15
CA HIS A 54 -2.38 21.88 -6.45
C HIS A 54 -2.98 20.89 -5.45
N TYR A 55 -3.13 19.62 -5.86
CA TYR A 55 -3.60 18.55 -4.98
C TYR A 55 -2.66 18.35 -3.78
N LYS A 56 -1.35 18.23 -4.02
CA LYS A 56 -0.35 18.10 -2.95
C LYS A 56 -0.40 19.29 -1.98
N ASN A 57 -0.48 20.52 -2.51
CA ASN A 57 -0.53 21.74 -1.68
C ASN A 57 -1.82 21.80 -0.83
N HIS A 58 -2.94 21.33 -1.36
CA HIS A 58 -4.17 21.21 -0.59
C HIS A 58 -4.00 20.21 0.54
N LEU A 59 -3.53 19.00 0.23
CA LEU A 59 -3.25 17.98 1.23
C LEU A 59 -2.28 18.48 2.31
N SER A 60 -1.21 19.16 1.91
CA SER A 60 -0.22 19.70 2.87
C SER A 60 -0.86 20.68 3.85
N ARG A 61 -1.76 21.55 3.40
CA ARG A 61 -2.49 22.46 4.31
C ARG A 61 -3.42 21.73 5.26
N VAL A 62 -4.13 20.72 4.75
CA VAL A 62 -5.01 19.87 5.58
C VAL A 62 -4.18 19.14 6.63
N LEU A 63 -3.08 18.53 6.23
CA LEU A 63 -2.20 17.79 7.13
C LEU A 63 -1.53 18.66 8.19
N PHE A 64 -1.15 19.89 7.83
CA PHE A 64 -0.65 20.88 8.79
C PHE A 64 -1.63 21.10 9.95
N TRP A 65 -2.91 21.29 9.63
CA TRP A 65 -3.94 21.48 10.64
C TRP A 65 -4.22 20.21 11.43
N PHE A 66 -4.22 19.05 10.78
CA PHE A 66 -4.37 17.76 11.49
C PHE A 66 -3.22 17.54 12.46
N LYS A 67 -1.98 17.79 12.06
CA LYS A 67 -0.82 17.69 12.96
C LYS A 67 -0.97 18.65 14.14
N LYS A 68 -1.35 19.89 13.88
CA LYS A 68 -1.48 20.92 14.92
C LYS A 68 -2.61 20.67 15.90
N LEU A 69 -3.75 20.17 15.42
CA LEU A 69 -4.94 20.00 16.25
C LEU A 69 -4.99 18.64 16.96
N PHE A 70 -4.47 17.60 16.33
CA PHE A 70 -4.60 16.22 16.79
C PHE A 70 -3.26 15.55 17.10
N GLY A 71 -2.13 16.23 16.91
CA GLY A 71 -0.81 15.65 17.17
C GLY A 71 -0.50 14.48 16.22
N LEU A 72 -0.81 14.62 14.92
CA LEU A 72 -0.60 13.55 13.96
C LEU A 72 0.90 13.31 13.72
N ASP A 73 1.41 12.14 14.12
CA ASP A 73 2.82 11.76 13.99
C ASP A 73 3.10 10.91 12.76
N ALA A 74 2.12 10.11 12.34
CA ALA A 74 2.30 9.18 11.22
C ALA A 74 1.00 8.89 10.47
N PHE A 75 1.15 8.67 9.17
CA PHE A 75 0.15 7.98 8.34
C PHE A 75 0.55 6.53 8.14
N ILE A 76 -0.42 5.62 8.25
CA ILE A 76 -0.24 4.22 7.91
C ILE A 76 -1.17 3.88 6.75
N GLU A 77 -0.60 3.38 5.67
CA GLU A 77 -1.32 2.92 4.51
C GLU A 77 -0.94 1.49 4.12
N PHE A 78 -1.64 0.88 3.15
CA PHE A 78 -1.51 -0.55 2.86
C PHE A 78 -1.07 -0.87 1.44
N ASN A 79 -0.77 0.12 0.62
CA ASN A 79 -0.37 -0.10 -0.76
C ASN A 79 0.62 0.95 -1.27
N ILE A 80 1.63 0.52 -2.01
CA ILE A 80 2.68 1.38 -2.58
C ILE A 80 2.42 1.77 -4.04
N THR A 81 1.31 1.36 -4.62
CA THR A 81 1.05 1.52 -6.05
C THR A 81 -0.11 2.45 -6.38
N TYR A 82 -0.88 2.88 -5.41
CA TYR A 82 -2.03 3.75 -5.66
C TYR A 82 -1.62 5.21 -5.87
N HIS A 83 -2.22 5.85 -6.86
CA HIS A 83 -1.86 7.20 -7.25
C HIS A 83 -2.23 8.27 -6.23
N PRO A 84 -3.43 8.25 -5.61
CA PRO A 84 -3.80 9.28 -4.65
C PRO A 84 -2.88 9.37 -3.44
N GLU A 85 -2.23 8.26 -3.08
CA GLU A 85 -1.35 8.18 -1.92
C GLU A 85 0.04 8.80 -2.18
N LYS A 86 0.44 9.03 -3.44
CA LYS A 86 1.74 9.64 -3.74
C LYS A 86 1.85 11.08 -3.27
N GLU A 87 0.89 11.90 -3.66
CA GLU A 87 0.85 13.29 -3.24
C GLU A 87 0.57 13.41 -1.75
N LEU A 88 -0.16 12.46 -1.15
CA LEU A 88 -0.35 12.37 0.29
C LEU A 88 0.98 12.11 1.02
N ALA A 89 1.79 11.19 0.50
CA ALA A 89 3.11 10.89 1.05
C ALA A 89 4.05 12.11 0.96
N GLU A 90 4.05 12.80 -0.18
CA GLU A 90 4.84 14.02 -0.35
C GLU A 90 4.34 15.17 0.54
N ALA A 91 3.03 15.30 0.71
CA ALA A 91 2.44 16.27 1.62
C ALA A 91 2.74 15.96 3.09
N SER A 92 2.78 14.68 3.46
CA SER A 92 3.18 14.21 4.79
C SER A 92 4.62 14.60 5.08
N LYS A 93 5.54 14.38 4.13
CA LYS A 93 6.94 14.79 4.26
C LYS A 93 7.08 16.29 4.50
N LEU A 94 6.34 17.12 3.76
CA LEU A 94 6.36 18.58 3.94
C LEU A 94 5.93 19.02 5.34
N ASN A 95 5.16 18.21 6.03
CA ASN A 95 4.66 18.45 7.38
C ASN A 95 5.40 17.63 8.45
N GLU A 96 6.49 16.97 8.11
CA GLU A 96 7.24 16.10 9.04
C GLU A 96 6.32 15.06 9.72
N ILE A 97 5.42 14.47 8.95
CA ILE A 97 4.55 13.37 9.34
C ILE A 97 5.09 12.11 8.70
N ASN A 98 5.43 11.10 9.49
CA ASN A 98 5.96 9.84 8.97
C ASN A 98 4.94 9.15 8.06
N PHE A 99 5.37 8.67 6.91
CA PHE A 99 4.55 7.91 5.99
C PHE A 99 5.00 6.45 5.98
N ILE A 100 4.15 5.59 6.54
CA ILE A 100 4.46 4.17 6.77
C ILE A 100 3.53 3.33 5.89
N THR A 101 4.10 2.42 5.12
CA THR A 101 3.32 1.47 4.34
C THR A 101 3.42 0.08 4.94
N LEU A 102 2.30 -0.51 5.32
CA LEU A 102 2.20 -1.94 5.64
C LEU A 102 1.68 -2.67 4.40
N HIS A 103 2.59 -3.14 3.56
CA HIS A 103 2.22 -3.66 2.25
C HIS A 103 1.43 -4.97 2.35
N LYS A 104 0.13 -4.90 2.08
CA LYS A 104 -0.81 -6.01 2.29
C LYS A 104 -0.79 -7.12 1.22
N GLU A 105 -0.22 -6.85 0.06
CA GLU A 105 -0.22 -7.74 -1.11
C GLU A 105 1.17 -8.32 -1.37
N CYS A 106 1.82 -8.78 -0.29
CA CYS A 106 3.22 -9.19 -0.30
C CYS A 106 3.46 -10.70 -0.19
N LEU A 107 2.45 -11.53 -0.35
CA LEU A 107 2.65 -12.99 -0.49
C LEU A 107 3.09 -13.28 -1.92
N MET A 108 4.38 -13.18 -2.15
CA MET A 108 4.97 -13.35 -3.48
C MET A 108 5.81 -14.63 -3.53
N THR A 109 5.70 -15.33 -4.64
CA THR A 109 6.72 -16.28 -5.09
C THR A 109 7.88 -15.52 -5.73
N GLU A 110 9.02 -16.17 -5.94
CA GLU A 110 10.15 -15.54 -6.62
C GLU A 110 9.80 -15.05 -8.02
N GLU A 111 8.96 -15.78 -8.74
CA GLU A 111 8.51 -15.43 -10.09
C GLU A 111 7.61 -14.19 -10.08
N SER A 112 6.60 -14.18 -9.22
CA SER A 112 5.72 -13.03 -9.08
C SER A 112 6.47 -11.79 -8.58
N ALA A 113 7.49 -11.97 -7.74
CA ALA A 113 8.35 -10.88 -7.28
C ALA A 113 9.18 -10.27 -8.40
N LYS A 114 9.70 -11.09 -9.34
CA LYS A 114 10.42 -10.58 -10.54
C LYS A 114 9.51 -9.73 -11.41
N LEU A 115 8.29 -10.20 -11.71
CA LEU A 115 7.32 -9.46 -12.50
C LEU A 115 6.95 -8.14 -11.81
N TRP A 116 6.68 -8.19 -10.51
CA TRP A 116 6.33 -7.00 -9.74
C TRP A 116 7.47 -5.98 -9.68
N MET A 117 8.71 -6.42 -9.50
CA MET A 117 9.90 -5.58 -9.55
C MET A 117 10.04 -4.86 -10.90
N THR A 118 9.82 -5.56 -12.00
CA THR A 118 9.82 -4.96 -13.35
C THR A 118 8.75 -3.89 -13.46
N THR A 119 7.52 -4.20 -13.03
CA THR A 119 6.41 -3.26 -13.00
C THR A 119 6.73 -2.01 -12.18
N LEU A 120 7.33 -2.15 -11.01
CA LEU A 120 7.72 -1.00 -10.17
C LEU A 120 8.77 -0.12 -10.84
N LYS A 121 9.76 -0.73 -11.52
CA LYS A 121 10.79 -0.01 -12.29
C LYS A 121 10.19 0.75 -13.47
N GLU A 122 9.39 0.08 -14.30
CA GLU A 122 8.75 0.66 -15.47
C GLU A 122 7.80 1.80 -15.10
N ARG A 123 7.13 1.64 -13.98
CA ARG A 123 6.19 2.65 -13.49
C ARG A 123 6.87 3.85 -12.85
N HIS A 124 8.17 3.83 -12.66
CA HIS A 124 8.92 4.90 -11.96
C HIS A 124 8.23 5.35 -10.67
N LEU A 125 7.77 4.38 -9.88
CA LEU A 125 6.96 4.63 -8.69
C LEU A 125 7.84 5.11 -7.53
N LYS A 126 8.57 6.21 -7.73
CA LYS A 126 9.28 6.87 -6.63
C LYS A 126 8.34 7.83 -5.93
N PHE A 127 8.13 7.61 -4.66
CA PHE A 127 7.48 8.56 -3.77
C PHE A 127 8.08 8.41 -2.36
N HIS A 128 7.79 9.37 -1.50
CA HIS A 128 8.36 9.36 -0.17
C HIS A 128 7.70 8.30 0.69
N ILE A 129 8.51 7.42 1.27
CA ILE A 129 8.08 6.42 2.27
C ILE A 129 9.14 6.40 3.36
N ASP A 130 8.75 6.56 4.61
CA ASP A 130 9.69 6.50 5.73
C ASP A 130 9.98 5.06 6.14
N LYS A 131 8.95 4.21 6.17
CA LYS A 131 9.09 2.77 6.44
C LYS A 131 8.11 1.95 5.62
N ILE A 132 8.57 0.77 5.19
CA ILE A 132 7.74 -0.24 4.53
C ILE A 132 7.82 -1.54 5.34
N GLY A 133 6.68 -2.00 5.82
CA GLY A 133 6.51 -3.34 6.36
C GLY A 133 6.11 -4.31 5.26
N VAL A 134 6.84 -5.42 5.13
CA VAL A 134 6.58 -6.49 4.16
C VAL A 134 6.47 -7.84 4.83
N TYR A 135 5.82 -8.80 4.17
CA TYR A 135 5.55 -10.11 4.77
C TYR A 135 6.78 -11.02 4.85
N ASN A 136 7.69 -10.93 3.89
CA ASN A 136 8.82 -11.85 3.79
C ASN A 136 10.04 -11.22 3.09
N ASN A 137 11.13 -11.95 3.10
CA ASN A 137 12.39 -11.54 2.48
C ASN A 137 12.27 -11.43 0.95
N VAL A 138 11.46 -12.27 0.31
CA VAL A 138 11.24 -12.22 -1.16
C VAL A 138 10.67 -10.86 -1.56
N SER A 139 9.64 -10.40 -0.85
CA SER A 139 9.03 -9.07 -1.07
C SER A 139 10.01 -7.94 -0.76
N ARG A 140 10.78 -8.05 0.32
CA ARG A 140 11.83 -7.09 0.65
C ARG A 140 12.84 -6.95 -0.49
N ASP A 141 13.37 -8.07 -0.96
CA ASP A 141 14.41 -8.09 -1.98
C ASP A 141 13.89 -7.57 -3.34
N ALA A 142 12.63 -7.83 -3.67
CA ALA A 142 11.98 -7.27 -4.84
C ALA A 142 11.88 -5.74 -4.78
N ILE A 143 11.47 -5.18 -3.63
CA ILE A 143 11.39 -3.73 -3.43
C ILE A 143 12.78 -3.10 -3.51
N LEU A 144 13.79 -3.67 -2.87
CA LEU A 144 15.16 -3.17 -2.94
C LEU A 144 15.69 -3.17 -4.38
N LYS A 145 15.53 -4.28 -5.09
CA LYS A 145 15.96 -4.41 -6.49
C LYS A 145 15.21 -3.48 -7.44
N SER A 146 13.99 -3.08 -7.10
CA SER A 146 13.24 -2.10 -7.88
C SER A 146 13.76 -0.67 -7.72
N GLY A 147 14.54 -0.41 -6.66
CA GLY A 147 15.03 0.93 -6.32
C GLY A 147 13.97 1.86 -5.74
N LEU A 148 12.83 1.31 -5.28
CA LEU A 148 11.75 2.10 -4.69
C LEU A 148 12.19 2.80 -3.39
N CYS A 149 12.95 2.10 -2.55
CA CYS A 149 13.51 2.66 -1.32
C CYS A 149 14.79 1.92 -0.88
N ASP A 150 15.46 2.47 0.12
CA ASP A 150 16.69 1.93 0.69
C ASP A 150 16.41 0.83 1.72
N HIS A 151 17.41 -0.02 1.94
CA HIS A 151 17.35 -1.12 2.91
C HIS A 151 16.93 -0.67 4.32
N SER A 152 17.39 0.51 4.76
CA SER A 152 17.07 1.05 6.09
C SER A 152 15.58 1.35 6.32
N ARG A 153 14.80 1.43 5.24
CA ARG A 153 13.36 1.74 5.27
C ARG A 153 12.48 0.51 5.23
N ILE A 154 13.01 -0.67 4.89
CA ILE A 154 12.22 -1.90 4.77
C ILE A 154 12.35 -2.75 6.01
N ILE A 155 11.20 -3.21 6.54
CA ILE A 155 11.12 -4.09 7.70
C ILE A 155 10.31 -5.32 7.30
N VAL A 156 10.84 -6.51 7.56
CA VAL A 156 10.07 -7.75 7.42
C VAL A 156 9.23 -7.92 8.67
N THR A 157 7.92 -7.70 8.55
CA THR A 157 6.98 -7.73 9.67
C THR A 157 6.23 -9.05 9.80
N GLY A 158 6.30 -9.92 8.80
CA GLY A 158 5.38 -11.04 8.68
C GLY A 158 4.00 -10.59 8.20
N CYS A 159 3.05 -11.51 8.20
CA CYS A 159 1.67 -11.27 7.78
C CYS A 159 0.76 -11.20 9.01
N SER A 160 0.43 -10.01 9.47
CA SER A 160 -0.42 -9.79 10.67
C SER A 160 -1.80 -10.46 10.57
N ARG A 161 -2.31 -10.65 9.35
CA ARG A 161 -3.57 -11.40 9.14
C ARG A 161 -3.50 -12.85 9.58
N MET A 162 -2.30 -13.43 9.63
CA MET A 162 -2.09 -14.81 10.02
C MET A 162 -1.85 -14.98 11.53
N ASP A 163 -1.67 -13.90 12.28
CA ASP A 163 -1.34 -13.94 13.71
C ASP A 163 -2.42 -14.66 14.52
N LEU A 164 -3.70 -14.39 14.23
CA LEU A 164 -4.80 -15.07 14.90
C LEU A 164 -4.77 -16.58 14.64
N SER A 165 -4.59 -16.99 13.39
CA SER A 165 -4.50 -18.40 13.00
C SER A 165 -3.27 -19.09 13.62
N HIS A 166 -2.16 -18.36 13.68
CA HIS A 166 -0.93 -18.84 14.32
C HIS A 166 -1.14 -19.03 15.82
N ASN A 167 -1.70 -18.06 16.51
CA ASN A 167 -1.98 -18.12 17.94
C ASN A 167 -2.96 -19.24 18.29
N LEU A 168 -4.04 -19.39 17.51
CA LEU A 168 -4.98 -20.51 17.67
C LEU A 168 -4.30 -21.86 17.48
N ARG A 169 -3.35 -21.97 16.54
CA ARG A 169 -2.56 -23.20 16.32
C ARG A 169 -1.67 -23.51 17.53
N LEU A 170 -1.02 -22.51 18.11
CA LEU A 170 -0.17 -22.68 19.29
C LEU A 170 -0.97 -23.10 20.55
N GLN A 171 -2.22 -22.64 20.66
CA GLN A 171 -3.10 -22.99 21.78
C GLN A 171 -3.69 -24.39 21.68
N ARG A 172 -3.62 -25.06 20.54
CA ARG A 172 -4.14 -26.41 20.36
C ARG A 172 -3.27 -27.43 21.11
N LYS A 173 -3.79 -27.97 22.20
CA LYS A 173 -3.12 -29.01 23.00
C LYS A 173 -3.05 -30.39 22.31
N ASN A 174 -3.97 -30.67 21.37
CA ASN A 174 -4.02 -31.95 20.65
C ASN A 174 -4.07 -31.67 19.13
N PRO A 175 -3.18 -32.29 18.34
CA PRO A 175 -3.29 -32.21 16.88
C PRO A 175 -4.50 -33.04 16.45
N ILE A 176 -5.60 -32.38 16.15
CA ILE A 176 -6.72 -33.02 15.49
C ILE A 176 -6.24 -33.42 14.10
N LYS A 177 -6.32 -34.69 13.74
CA LYS A 177 -6.14 -35.16 12.36
C LYS A 177 -7.24 -34.59 11.51
N SER A 178 -7.02 -33.38 11.01
CA SER A 178 -7.96 -32.70 10.12
C SER A 178 -7.67 -33.10 8.68
N LYS A 179 -8.71 -33.41 7.90
CA LYS A 179 -8.57 -33.49 6.45
C LYS A 179 -8.40 -32.07 5.93
N LEU A 180 -7.34 -31.83 5.18
CA LEU A 180 -7.15 -30.56 4.47
C LEU A 180 -8.00 -30.61 3.19
N VAL A 181 -8.99 -29.76 3.10
CA VAL A 181 -9.72 -29.54 1.86
C VAL A 181 -9.08 -28.37 1.12
N TYR A 182 -8.54 -28.67 -0.04
CA TYR A 182 -7.89 -27.66 -0.88
C TYR A 182 -8.89 -27.17 -1.94
N PHE A 183 -9.25 -25.90 -1.86
CA PHE A 183 -10.03 -25.28 -2.94
C PHE A 183 -9.07 -24.47 -3.81
N MET A 184 -8.88 -24.88 -5.05
CA MET A 184 -8.28 -24.02 -6.07
C MET A 184 -9.38 -23.14 -6.66
N ILE A 185 -9.36 -21.87 -6.27
CA ILE A 185 -10.21 -20.87 -6.93
C ILE A 185 -9.40 -20.30 -8.08
N GLN A 186 -9.77 -20.70 -9.30
CA GLN A 186 -9.23 -20.06 -10.48
C GLN A 186 -9.85 -18.66 -10.57
N ASN A 187 -9.02 -17.63 -10.46
CA ASN A 187 -9.50 -16.26 -10.55
C ASN A 187 -9.77 -15.89 -12.00
N THR A 188 -10.96 -16.21 -12.49
CA THR A 188 -11.44 -15.83 -13.83
C THR A 188 -11.91 -14.37 -13.90
N ALA A 189 -12.03 -13.69 -12.76
CA ALA A 189 -12.53 -12.33 -12.68
C ALA A 189 -11.42 -11.27 -12.83
N GLY A 190 -10.65 -11.35 -13.90
CA GLY A 190 -10.02 -10.18 -14.47
C GLY A 190 -9.07 -9.35 -13.61
N ILE A 191 -8.27 -9.95 -12.73
CA ILE A 191 -7.06 -9.35 -12.19
C ILE A 191 -5.86 -9.85 -13.02
N GLY A 192 -5.99 -9.74 -14.31
CA GLY A 192 -4.88 -9.90 -15.26
C GLY A 192 -4.52 -8.56 -15.89
N PRO A 193 -3.32 -8.40 -16.43
CA PRO A 193 -3.01 -7.26 -17.28
C PRO A 193 -4.07 -7.15 -18.38
N LYS A 194 -4.46 -5.92 -18.74
CA LYS A 194 -5.48 -5.66 -19.77
C LYS A 194 -5.23 -6.41 -21.10
N GLN A 195 -3.98 -6.73 -21.39
CA GLN A 195 -3.57 -7.52 -22.56
C GLN A 195 -4.16 -8.94 -22.61
N GLN A 196 -4.42 -9.58 -21.47
CA GLN A 196 -5.08 -10.90 -21.47
C GLN A 196 -6.60 -10.85 -21.71
N ARG A 197 -7.22 -9.65 -21.69
CA ARG A 197 -8.65 -9.48 -21.97
C ARG A 197 -8.96 -9.33 -23.47
N GLU A 198 -8.00 -8.87 -24.25
CA GLU A 198 -8.19 -8.68 -25.71
C GLU A 198 -8.06 -10.00 -26.48
N ASP A 199 -7.27 -10.96 -25.96
CA ASP A 199 -7.05 -12.24 -26.63
C ASP A 199 -8.20 -13.27 -26.45
N ASN A 200 -9.10 -13.04 -25.47
CA ASN A 200 -10.23 -13.95 -25.22
C ASN A 200 -11.58 -13.45 -25.79
N SER A 201 -11.57 -12.40 -26.59
CA SER A 201 -12.79 -11.86 -27.21
C SER A 201 -12.97 -12.24 -28.69
N THR A 202 -12.19 -13.20 -29.18
CA THR A 202 -12.25 -13.72 -30.56
C THR A 202 -12.40 -15.22 -30.61
N GLU A 203 -13.35 -15.79 -29.84
CA GLU A 203 -13.94 -17.10 -30.12
C GLU A 203 -15.46 -17.02 -29.95
#